data_92a4f1253f70ea90a9e700b1f3cda28e
#
_entry.id   92a4f1253f70ea90a9e700b1f3cda28e
#
_cell.length_a   1.000
_cell.length_b   1.000
_cell.length_c   1.000
_cell.angle_alpha   90.00
_cell.angle_beta   90.00
_cell.angle_gamma   90.00
#
_symmetry.space_group_name_H-M   'P 1'
#
loop_
_entity.id
_entity.type
_entity.pdbx_description
1 polymer ?
#
loop_
_entity_poly.entity_id
_entity_poly.type
_entity_poly.pdbx_seq_one_letter_code
_entity_poly.pdbx_strand_id
1 'polypeptide(L)'
;MDILIISLKSLGYSRTARPLDSSPLVVHAVAGAGKSTALRKLLARHSTFTVHTLGVPDKISVRTRGIQKPGPIPEGNFAILDEYTLDATTREAYQALFADPYQAPELSLEPHFYLETSFRTPRKAAALIASCGFDFETNSQEEGHLEVTGIFKGPLLGKVIAIDSEAETTLSRHGVEFVKPCQVTGLEFPVVTIVSAAPIEEIGQSTLFYNAITRSKGLTYVRAGA
;
A
#
# COMPACT_ATOMS: atom_id res chain seq x y z
N MET A 1 -12.15 14.32 -15.83
CA MET A 1 -12.82 13.57 -14.75
C MET A 1 -13.49 12.30 -15.30
N ASP A 2 -14.36 12.35 -16.30
CA ASP A 2 -15.12 11.21 -16.82
C ASP A 2 -14.27 10.01 -17.26
N ILE A 3 -13.16 10.27 -17.96
CA ILE A 3 -12.21 9.23 -18.38
C ILE A 3 -11.68 8.45 -17.15
N LEU A 4 -11.34 9.14 -16.07
CA LEU A 4 -10.86 8.52 -14.84
C LEU A 4 -11.96 7.66 -14.20
N ILE A 5 -13.18 8.19 -14.08
CA ILE A 5 -14.33 7.47 -13.52
C ILE A 5 -14.64 6.20 -14.32
N ILE A 6 -14.66 6.29 -15.66
CA ILE A 6 -14.88 5.14 -16.54
C ILE A 6 -13.77 4.09 -16.32
N SER A 7 -12.51 4.53 -16.22
CA SER A 7 -11.39 3.65 -15.97
C SER A 7 -11.50 2.94 -14.62
N LEU A 8 -11.88 3.65 -13.55
CA LEU A 8 -12.08 3.06 -12.23
C LEU A 8 -13.18 1.99 -12.24
N LYS A 9 -14.33 2.28 -12.84
CA LYS A 9 -15.42 1.31 -12.97
C LYS A 9 -14.99 0.07 -13.75
N SER A 10 -14.25 0.23 -14.84
CA SER A 10 -13.75 -0.89 -15.66
C SER A 10 -12.72 -1.76 -14.93
N LEU A 11 -12.08 -1.22 -13.90
CA LEU A 11 -11.11 -1.92 -13.05
C LEU A 11 -11.75 -2.54 -11.80
N GLY A 12 -13.08 -2.47 -11.66
CA GLY A 12 -13.81 -3.10 -10.57
C GLY A 12 -13.89 -2.25 -9.28
N TYR A 13 -13.56 -0.96 -9.35
CA TYR A 13 -13.75 -0.08 -8.18
C TYR A 13 -15.22 0.10 -7.86
N SER A 14 -15.59 -0.10 -6.62
CA SER A 14 -16.92 0.16 -6.06
C SER A 14 -17.10 1.64 -5.77
N ARG A 15 -18.34 2.11 -5.93
CA ARG A 15 -18.74 3.50 -5.69
C ARG A 15 -19.30 3.65 -4.28
N THR A 16 -18.90 4.72 -3.56
CA THR A 16 -19.52 5.11 -2.29
C THR A 16 -20.72 6.03 -2.50
N ALA A 17 -21.39 6.42 -1.42
CA ALA A 17 -22.47 7.40 -1.45
C ALA A 17 -21.98 8.85 -1.62
N ARG A 18 -20.67 9.13 -1.48
CA ARG A 18 -20.11 10.48 -1.56
C ARG A 18 -20.37 11.14 -2.92
N PRO A 19 -20.92 12.35 -3.00
CA PRO A 19 -21.24 13.05 -4.26
C PRO A 19 -19.98 13.27 -5.14
N LEU A 20 -20.10 13.07 -6.46
CA LEU A 20 -18.99 13.23 -7.41
C LEU A 20 -18.62 14.69 -7.71
N ASP A 21 -19.44 15.63 -7.35
CA ASP A 21 -19.20 17.07 -7.45
C ASP A 21 -18.31 17.58 -6.30
N SER A 22 -18.10 16.78 -5.25
CA SER A 22 -17.14 17.11 -4.20
C SER A 22 -15.71 16.90 -4.68
N SER A 23 -14.87 17.92 -4.53
CA SER A 23 -13.45 17.92 -4.92
C SER A 23 -12.55 17.87 -3.68
N PRO A 24 -11.42 17.21 -3.75
CA PRO A 24 -10.90 16.34 -4.83
C PRO A 24 -11.62 14.99 -4.90
N LEU A 25 -11.54 14.30 -6.07
CA LEU A 25 -11.98 12.93 -6.21
C LEU A 25 -11.05 12.01 -5.42
N VAL A 26 -11.55 11.34 -4.39
CA VAL A 26 -10.76 10.44 -3.54
C VAL A 26 -10.99 8.98 -3.93
N VAL A 27 -9.90 8.24 -4.13
CA VAL A 27 -9.91 6.84 -4.55
C VAL A 27 -9.03 6.03 -3.60
N HIS A 28 -9.62 5.07 -2.93
CA HIS A 28 -8.92 4.16 -2.05
C HIS A 28 -8.77 2.78 -2.68
N ALA A 29 -7.63 2.17 -2.47
CA ALA A 29 -7.45 0.76 -2.82
C ALA A 29 -6.36 0.14 -1.96
N VAL A 30 -6.58 -1.09 -1.55
CA VAL A 30 -5.65 -1.86 -0.72
C VAL A 30 -4.30 -2.07 -1.39
N ALA A 31 -3.31 -2.50 -0.61
CA ALA A 31 -2.00 -2.87 -1.14
C ALA A 31 -2.12 -3.96 -2.21
N GLY A 32 -1.44 -3.75 -3.36
CA GLY A 32 -1.50 -4.72 -4.46
C GLY A 32 -2.76 -4.68 -5.32
N ALA A 33 -3.70 -3.75 -5.11
CA ALA A 33 -4.89 -3.57 -5.93
C ALA A 33 -4.62 -2.97 -7.34
N GLY A 34 -3.36 -2.67 -7.66
CA GLY A 34 -2.97 -2.20 -9.00
C GLY A 34 -3.12 -0.70 -9.22
N LYS A 35 -3.22 0.15 -8.16
CA LYS A 35 -3.29 1.62 -8.25
C LYS A 35 -2.30 2.20 -9.27
N SER A 36 -1.01 2.04 -9.00
CA SER A 36 0.05 2.61 -9.85
C SER A 36 0.04 2.04 -11.28
N THR A 37 -0.38 0.78 -11.46
CA THR A 37 -0.55 0.17 -12.80
C THR A 37 -1.69 0.86 -13.57
N ALA A 38 -2.80 1.14 -12.90
CA ALA A 38 -3.93 1.87 -13.49
C ALA A 38 -3.53 3.29 -13.88
N LEU A 39 -2.81 4.00 -13.00
CA LEU A 39 -2.32 5.36 -13.25
C LEU A 39 -1.31 5.41 -14.42
N ARG A 40 -0.39 4.43 -14.52
CA ARG A 40 0.53 4.33 -15.68
C ARG A 40 -0.22 4.08 -16.98
N LYS A 41 -1.26 3.22 -16.98
CA LYS A 41 -2.11 3.00 -18.17
C LYS A 41 -2.86 4.28 -18.57
N LEU A 42 -3.33 5.05 -17.60
CA LEU A 42 -3.97 6.35 -17.84
C LEU A 42 -3.01 7.34 -18.50
N LEU A 43 -1.78 7.48 -17.94
CA LEU A 43 -0.73 8.34 -18.50
C LEU A 43 -0.31 7.96 -19.92
N ALA A 44 -0.27 6.65 -20.22
CA ALA A 44 0.12 6.15 -21.53
C ALA A 44 -0.92 6.46 -22.62
N ARG A 45 -2.21 6.57 -22.22
CA ARG A 45 -3.32 6.75 -23.17
C ARG A 45 -3.79 8.20 -23.31
N HIS A 46 -3.54 9.04 -22.31
CA HIS A 46 -4.10 10.39 -22.24
C HIS A 46 -3.05 11.40 -21.80
N SER A 47 -2.71 12.32 -22.72
CA SER A 47 -1.69 13.37 -22.49
C SER A 47 -2.14 14.45 -21.51
N THR A 48 -3.44 14.58 -21.30
CA THR A 48 -4.06 15.60 -20.43
C THR A 48 -4.01 15.26 -18.93
N PHE A 49 -3.43 14.11 -18.56
CA PHE A 49 -3.22 13.76 -17.16
C PHE A 49 -1.78 14.00 -16.72
N THR A 50 -1.62 14.46 -15.49
CA THR A 50 -0.36 14.50 -14.76
C THR A 50 -0.54 13.69 -13.48
N VAL A 51 0.39 12.77 -13.20
CA VAL A 51 0.35 11.93 -12.02
C VAL A 51 1.63 12.10 -11.23
N HIS A 52 1.49 12.53 -10.00
CA HIS A 52 2.56 12.61 -9.02
C HIS A 52 2.36 11.57 -7.92
N THR A 53 3.43 11.21 -7.22
CA THR A 53 3.37 10.31 -6.05
C THR A 53 4.25 10.85 -4.93
N LEU A 54 3.76 10.71 -3.71
CA LEU A 54 4.56 10.91 -2.49
C LEU A 54 5.37 9.66 -2.13
N GLY A 55 5.06 8.53 -2.76
CA GLY A 55 5.81 7.29 -2.64
C GLY A 55 7.03 7.23 -3.57
N VAL A 56 7.28 6.07 -4.15
CA VAL A 56 8.42 5.83 -5.05
C VAL A 56 8.03 6.17 -6.50
N PRO A 57 8.65 7.20 -7.10
CA PRO A 57 8.36 7.58 -8.47
C PRO A 57 8.91 6.55 -9.49
N ASP A 58 8.38 6.58 -10.69
CA ASP A 58 8.91 5.79 -11.79
C ASP A 58 10.30 6.26 -12.20
N LYS A 59 11.12 5.33 -12.69
CA LYS A 59 12.40 5.69 -13.33
C LYS A 59 12.13 6.53 -14.57
N ILE A 60 12.97 7.55 -14.77
CA ILE A 60 12.89 8.41 -15.95
C ILE A 60 13.06 7.55 -17.20
N SER A 61 12.14 7.69 -18.16
CA SER A 61 12.15 7.00 -19.44
C SER A 61 11.89 7.99 -20.57
N VAL A 62 12.65 7.86 -21.64
CA VAL A 62 12.42 8.64 -22.88
C VAL A 62 11.25 8.09 -23.71
N ARG A 63 10.77 6.89 -23.42
CA ARG A 63 9.72 6.20 -24.20
C ARG A 63 8.33 6.33 -23.61
N THR A 64 8.23 6.50 -22.29
CA THR A 64 6.94 6.47 -21.57
C THR A 64 6.87 7.58 -20.55
N ARG A 65 5.68 8.18 -20.43
CA ARG A 65 5.34 9.05 -19.30
C ARG A 65 5.12 8.17 -18.07
N GLY A 66 5.75 8.52 -16.95
CA GLY A 66 5.65 7.81 -15.69
C GLY A 66 5.09 8.69 -14.58
N ILE A 67 4.81 8.07 -13.45
CA ILE A 67 4.44 8.73 -12.20
C ILE A 67 5.69 9.42 -11.64
N GLN A 68 5.61 10.72 -11.39
CA GLN A 68 6.75 11.55 -10.99
C GLN A 68 6.61 12.01 -9.52
N LYS A 69 7.67 12.56 -8.96
CA LYS A 69 7.59 13.32 -7.72
C LYS A 69 6.75 14.60 -7.92
N PRO A 70 6.14 15.15 -6.85
CA PRO A 70 5.46 16.43 -6.93
C PRO A 70 6.32 17.52 -7.58
N GLY A 71 5.72 18.25 -8.52
CA GLY A 71 6.37 19.28 -9.30
C GLY A 71 5.34 20.10 -10.09
N PRO A 72 5.76 20.94 -11.05
CA PRO A 72 4.84 21.75 -11.83
C PRO A 72 3.78 20.92 -12.55
N ILE A 73 2.53 21.37 -12.48
CA ILE A 73 1.40 20.78 -13.19
C ILE A 73 1.19 21.64 -14.45
N PRO A 74 1.28 21.07 -15.66
CA PRO A 74 1.00 21.80 -16.88
C PRO A 74 -0.43 22.36 -16.90
N GLU A 75 -0.59 23.58 -17.40
CA GLU A 75 -1.90 24.23 -17.52
C GLU A 75 -2.88 23.35 -18.34
N GLY A 76 -4.10 23.25 -17.87
CA GLY A 76 -5.15 22.41 -18.47
C GLY A 76 -5.04 20.92 -18.21
N ASN A 77 -4.00 20.45 -17.53
CA ASN A 77 -3.89 19.04 -17.14
C ASN A 77 -4.72 18.74 -15.90
N PHE A 78 -5.31 17.54 -15.87
CA PHE A 78 -5.94 16.94 -14.72
C PHE A 78 -4.87 16.26 -13.86
N ALA A 79 -4.63 16.80 -12.68
CA ALA A 79 -3.57 16.34 -11.78
C ALA A 79 -4.08 15.31 -10.76
N ILE A 80 -3.33 14.22 -10.61
CA ILE A 80 -3.59 13.12 -9.68
C ILE A 80 -2.40 12.99 -8.74
N LEU A 81 -2.66 12.84 -7.44
CA LEU A 81 -1.67 12.52 -6.42
C LEU A 81 -1.86 11.09 -5.92
N ASP A 82 -0.86 10.25 -6.11
CA ASP A 82 -0.79 8.89 -5.55
C ASP A 82 -0.09 8.91 -4.19
N GLU A 83 -0.49 8.01 -3.30
CA GLU A 83 -0.02 7.90 -1.91
C GLU A 83 -0.22 9.20 -1.10
N TYR A 84 -1.35 9.88 -1.30
CA TYR A 84 -1.64 11.18 -0.71
C TYR A 84 -1.66 11.20 0.83
N THR A 85 -1.79 10.04 1.46
CA THR A 85 -1.77 9.89 2.92
C THR A 85 -0.38 10.03 3.53
N LEU A 86 0.69 10.12 2.72
CA LEU A 86 2.04 10.35 3.22
C LEU A 86 2.32 11.82 3.57
N ASP A 87 1.58 12.76 2.99
CA ASP A 87 1.67 14.19 3.31
C ASP A 87 0.33 14.91 3.06
N ALA A 88 -0.24 15.49 4.12
CA ALA A 88 -1.50 16.22 4.02
C ALA A 88 -1.37 17.58 3.32
N THR A 89 -0.19 18.19 3.30
CA THR A 89 0.02 19.57 2.85
C THR A 89 0.00 19.72 1.33
N THR A 90 0.27 18.64 0.60
CA THR A 90 0.44 18.66 -0.87
C THR A 90 -0.87 18.49 -1.64
N ARG A 91 -1.99 18.23 -0.97
CA ARG A 91 -3.25 17.75 -1.60
C ARG A 91 -4.00 18.79 -2.44
N GLU A 92 -3.92 20.07 -2.07
CA GLU A 92 -4.77 21.15 -2.61
C GLU A 92 -4.61 21.40 -4.12
N ALA A 93 -3.44 21.07 -4.68
CA ALA A 93 -3.15 21.27 -6.10
C ALA A 93 -3.74 20.18 -7.01
N TYR A 94 -4.34 19.13 -6.45
CA TYR A 94 -4.74 17.94 -7.21
C TYR A 94 -6.25 17.76 -7.26
N GLN A 95 -6.76 17.36 -8.44
CA GLN A 95 -8.17 17.08 -8.68
C GLN A 95 -8.56 15.65 -8.30
N ALA A 96 -7.59 14.72 -8.17
CA ALA A 96 -7.84 13.38 -7.67
C ALA A 96 -6.71 12.90 -6.76
N LEU A 97 -7.07 12.13 -5.73
CA LEU A 97 -6.19 11.62 -4.69
C LEU A 97 -6.34 10.10 -4.61
N PHE A 98 -5.22 9.38 -4.63
CA PHE A 98 -5.16 7.93 -4.52
C PHE A 98 -4.35 7.53 -3.29
N ALA A 99 -4.83 6.56 -2.52
CA ALA A 99 -4.07 5.96 -1.42
C ALA A 99 -4.60 4.57 -1.05
N ASP A 100 -3.81 3.90 -0.24
CA ASP A 100 -4.25 2.77 0.58
C ASP A 100 -4.67 3.32 1.95
N PRO A 101 -5.96 3.22 2.32
CA PRO A 101 -6.47 3.84 3.55
C PRO A 101 -5.89 3.22 4.81
N TYR A 102 -5.44 1.96 4.74
CA TYR A 102 -4.89 1.25 5.90
C TYR A 102 -3.42 1.57 6.17
N GLN A 103 -2.72 2.30 5.27
CA GLN A 103 -1.33 2.68 5.49
C GLN A 103 -1.17 3.89 6.42
N ALA A 104 -2.13 4.82 6.42
CA ALA A 104 -2.17 5.98 7.31
C ALA A 104 -3.64 6.44 7.47
N PRO A 105 -4.46 5.70 8.24
CA PRO A 105 -5.90 5.96 8.35
C PRO A 105 -6.23 7.34 8.92
N GLU A 106 -5.37 7.88 9.79
CA GLU A 106 -5.52 9.20 10.41
C GLU A 106 -5.43 10.36 9.39
N LEU A 107 -4.80 10.13 8.24
CA LEU A 107 -4.70 11.10 7.14
C LEU A 107 -5.66 10.79 5.99
N SER A 108 -6.45 9.74 6.12
CA SER A 108 -7.35 9.27 5.08
C SER A 108 -8.61 10.14 4.98
N LEU A 109 -9.02 10.46 3.76
CA LEU A 109 -10.26 11.18 3.47
C LEU A 109 -11.36 10.19 3.10
N GLU A 110 -12.63 10.59 3.25
CA GLU A 110 -13.75 9.76 2.79
C GLU A 110 -13.65 9.50 1.28
N PRO A 111 -13.66 8.24 0.80
CA PRO A 111 -13.47 7.93 -0.61
C PRO A 111 -14.76 8.10 -1.43
N HIS A 112 -14.59 8.39 -2.74
CA HIS A 112 -15.64 8.28 -3.74
C HIS A 112 -15.67 6.89 -4.38
N PHE A 113 -14.49 6.26 -4.47
CA PHE A 113 -14.30 4.92 -5.00
C PHE A 113 -13.34 4.13 -4.12
N TYR A 114 -13.58 2.82 -4.01
CA TYR A 114 -12.69 1.93 -3.28
C TYR A 114 -12.54 0.58 -3.97
N LEU A 115 -11.43 -0.12 -3.68
CA LEU A 115 -11.14 -1.47 -4.14
C LEU A 115 -10.40 -2.22 -3.04
N GLU A 116 -11.03 -3.27 -2.50
CA GLU A 116 -10.53 -4.09 -1.38
C GLU A 116 -9.81 -5.36 -1.86
N THR A 117 -9.73 -5.55 -3.18
CA THR A 117 -9.15 -6.75 -3.78
C THR A 117 -7.70 -6.51 -4.22
N SER A 118 -6.78 -7.26 -3.62
CA SER A 118 -5.38 -7.33 -4.03
C SER A 118 -5.20 -8.34 -5.18
N PHE A 119 -4.37 -7.99 -6.16
CA PHE A 119 -3.95 -8.91 -7.23
C PHE A 119 -2.55 -9.49 -6.98
N ARG A 120 -1.94 -9.15 -5.84
CA ARG A 120 -0.55 -9.46 -5.53
C ARG A 120 -0.39 -10.32 -4.28
N THR A 121 -1.11 -9.97 -3.22
CA THR A 121 -0.94 -10.59 -1.91
C THR A 121 -1.37 -12.06 -1.96
N PRO A 122 -0.49 -13.01 -1.57
CA PRO A 122 -0.82 -14.43 -1.57
C PRO A 122 -2.00 -14.75 -0.64
N ARG A 123 -2.74 -15.81 -0.96
CA ARG A 123 -3.99 -16.17 -0.26
C ARG A 123 -3.83 -16.34 1.25
N LYS A 124 -2.76 -17.01 1.71
CA LYS A 124 -2.54 -17.20 3.16
C LYS A 124 -2.29 -15.89 3.90
N ALA A 125 -1.50 -14.98 3.30
CA ALA A 125 -1.25 -13.66 3.89
C ALA A 125 -2.53 -12.80 3.87
N ALA A 126 -3.31 -12.84 2.78
CA ALA A 126 -4.58 -12.13 2.69
C ALA A 126 -5.60 -12.63 3.73
N ALA A 127 -5.68 -13.94 3.95
CA ALA A 127 -6.56 -14.51 4.98
C ALA A 127 -6.18 -14.04 6.39
N LEU A 128 -4.88 -13.92 6.70
CA LEU A 128 -4.43 -13.36 7.97
C LEU A 128 -4.79 -11.88 8.09
N ILE A 129 -4.57 -11.08 7.04
CA ILE A 129 -4.94 -9.66 7.02
C ILE A 129 -6.45 -9.50 7.30
N ALA A 130 -7.29 -10.26 6.61
CA ALA A 130 -8.74 -10.23 6.82
C ALA A 130 -9.13 -10.66 8.24
N SER A 131 -8.49 -11.70 8.81
CA SER A 131 -8.74 -12.14 10.19
C SER A 131 -8.34 -11.09 11.24
N CYS A 132 -7.45 -10.17 10.89
CA CYS A 132 -7.07 -9.03 11.73
C CYS A 132 -8.05 -7.84 11.61
N GLY A 133 -9.13 -7.97 10.86
CA GLY A 133 -10.21 -6.97 10.78
C GLY A 133 -10.06 -5.93 9.67
N PHE A 134 -9.17 -6.15 8.69
CA PHE A 134 -9.10 -5.32 7.49
C PHE A 134 -10.05 -5.85 6.41
N ASP A 135 -10.78 -4.96 5.74
CA ASP A 135 -11.55 -5.31 4.54
C ASP A 135 -10.55 -5.56 3.39
N PHE A 136 -10.15 -6.81 3.27
CA PHE A 136 -9.08 -7.23 2.37
C PHE A 136 -9.37 -8.57 1.72
N GLU A 137 -9.42 -8.56 0.40
CA GLU A 137 -9.59 -9.74 -0.43
C GLU A 137 -8.38 -9.93 -1.35
N THR A 138 -8.26 -11.10 -1.96
CA THR A 138 -7.23 -11.35 -2.97
C THR A 138 -7.74 -12.17 -4.14
N ASN A 139 -7.35 -11.74 -5.36
CA ASN A 139 -7.49 -12.50 -6.60
C ASN A 139 -6.14 -13.12 -7.04
N SER A 140 -5.14 -13.15 -6.16
CA SER A 140 -3.88 -13.84 -6.43
C SER A 140 -4.11 -15.35 -6.59
N GLN A 141 -3.46 -15.95 -7.59
CA GLN A 141 -3.44 -17.40 -7.77
C GLN A 141 -2.41 -18.07 -6.85
N GLU A 142 -1.51 -17.28 -6.28
CA GLU A 142 -0.47 -17.77 -5.38
C GLU A 142 -1.04 -18.09 -4.00
N GLU A 143 -0.85 -19.33 -3.56
CA GLU A 143 -1.17 -19.74 -2.18
C GLU A 143 -0.30 -18.98 -1.18
N GLY A 144 0.99 -18.88 -1.49
CA GLY A 144 2.03 -18.36 -0.63
C GLY A 144 2.36 -19.26 0.55
N HIS A 145 3.34 -18.83 1.35
CA HIS A 145 3.67 -19.46 2.62
C HIS A 145 3.45 -18.45 3.74
N LEU A 146 2.78 -18.89 4.79
CA LEU A 146 2.60 -18.12 6.01
C LEU A 146 2.92 -19.01 7.20
N GLU A 147 3.85 -18.56 8.04
CA GLU A 147 4.20 -19.21 9.29
C GLU A 147 4.17 -18.19 10.42
N VAL A 148 3.37 -18.45 11.44
CA VAL A 148 3.27 -17.62 12.65
C VAL A 148 3.80 -18.43 13.83
N THR A 149 4.86 -17.95 14.49
CA THR A 149 5.50 -18.61 15.62
C THR A 149 6.02 -17.61 16.63
N GLY A 150 6.44 -18.11 17.80
CA GLY A 150 7.06 -17.26 18.83
C GLY A 150 8.33 -16.55 18.35
N ILE A 151 8.61 -15.39 18.92
CA ILE A 151 9.68 -14.48 18.49
C ILE A 151 11.07 -15.13 18.38
N PHE A 152 11.36 -16.14 19.22
CA PHE A 152 12.65 -16.87 19.20
C PHE A 152 12.58 -18.23 18.47
N LYS A 153 11.47 -18.51 17.77
CA LYS A 153 11.30 -19.78 17.07
C LYS A 153 11.48 -19.62 15.56
N GLY A 154 12.40 -20.40 15.01
CA GLY A 154 12.67 -20.45 13.57
C GLY A 154 13.62 -19.38 13.06
N PRO A 155 14.04 -19.49 11.79
CA PRO A 155 14.96 -18.55 11.18
C PRO A 155 14.30 -17.22 10.84
N LEU A 156 15.11 -16.17 10.74
CA LEU A 156 14.74 -14.88 10.14
C LEU A 156 15.17 -14.91 8.67
N LEU A 157 14.22 -14.94 7.76
CA LEU A 157 14.46 -15.10 6.33
C LEU A 157 14.03 -13.85 5.55
N GLY A 158 14.76 -13.52 4.50
CA GLY A 158 14.44 -12.41 3.61
C GLY A 158 14.56 -11.05 4.29
N LYS A 159 13.59 -10.16 4.01
CA LYS A 159 13.57 -8.83 4.60
C LYS A 159 12.97 -8.87 6.01
N VAL A 160 13.77 -8.55 7.01
CA VAL A 160 13.32 -8.48 8.41
C VAL A 160 12.73 -7.10 8.68
N ILE A 161 11.49 -7.08 9.18
CA ILE A 161 10.75 -5.85 9.52
C ILE A 161 10.36 -5.92 10.99
N ALA A 162 10.88 -5.00 11.80
CA ALA A 162 10.51 -4.86 13.20
C ALA A 162 9.31 -3.94 13.36
N ILE A 163 8.28 -4.39 14.10
CA ILE A 163 7.04 -3.63 14.27
C ILE A 163 7.08 -2.70 15.48
N ASP A 164 7.74 -3.13 16.55
CA ASP A 164 7.79 -2.40 17.82
C ASP A 164 9.23 -2.19 18.32
N SER A 165 9.38 -1.28 19.26
CA SER A 165 10.69 -0.87 19.81
C SER A 165 11.40 -1.99 20.59
N GLU A 166 10.65 -2.92 21.16
CA GLU A 166 11.20 -4.05 21.89
C GLU A 166 11.78 -5.09 20.94
N ALA A 167 11.09 -5.35 19.81
CA ALA A 167 11.62 -6.15 18.71
C ALA A 167 12.88 -5.50 18.10
N GLU A 168 12.88 -4.18 17.87
CA GLU A 168 14.05 -3.44 17.39
C GLU A 168 15.25 -3.63 18.34
N THR A 169 15.01 -3.49 19.64
CA THR A 169 16.03 -3.67 20.67
C THR A 169 16.58 -5.09 20.69
N THR A 170 15.70 -6.07 20.61
CA THR A 170 16.05 -7.49 20.60
C THR A 170 16.89 -7.84 19.37
N LEU A 171 16.45 -7.46 18.19
CA LEU A 171 17.16 -7.70 16.94
C LEU A 171 18.54 -7.03 16.95
N SER A 172 18.62 -5.78 17.43
CA SER A 172 19.89 -5.05 17.55
C SER A 172 20.88 -5.77 18.47
N ARG A 173 20.44 -6.26 19.63
CA ARG A 173 21.28 -7.01 20.59
C ARG A 173 21.82 -8.30 19.99
N HIS A 174 21.09 -8.91 19.06
CA HIS A 174 21.52 -10.11 18.35
C HIS A 174 22.26 -9.83 17.04
N GLY A 175 22.56 -8.57 16.73
CA GLY A 175 23.28 -8.17 15.51
C GLY A 175 22.51 -8.43 14.21
N VAL A 176 21.18 -8.48 14.27
CA VAL A 176 20.32 -8.72 13.12
C VAL A 176 20.01 -7.39 12.44
N GLU A 177 20.22 -7.32 11.12
CA GLU A 177 19.78 -6.18 10.32
C GLU A 177 18.27 -6.23 10.11
N PHE A 178 17.59 -5.12 10.37
CA PHE A 178 16.15 -4.96 10.17
C PHE A 178 15.79 -3.58 9.63
N VAL A 179 14.57 -3.41 9.25
CA VAL A 179 13.95 -2.13 8.85
C VAL A 179 12.64 -1.92 9.58
N LYS A 180 12.18 -0.66 9.64
CA LYS A 180 10.83 -0.30 10.13
C LYS A 180 9.80 -0.35 8.99
N PRO A 181 8.50 -0.54 9.26
CA PRO A 181 7.45 -0.56 8.24
C PRO A 181 7.46 0.69 7.35
N CYS A 182 7.70 1.88 7.91
CA CYS A 182 7.75 3.14 7.16
C CYS A 182 8.91 3.21 6.15
N GLN A 183 10.01 2.50 6.40
CA GLN A 183 11.17 2.47 5.49
C GLN A 183 10.96 1.58 4.26
N VAL A 184 9.92 0.75 4.26
CA VAL A 184 9.61 -0.18 3.17
C VAL A 184 8.28 0.10 2.49
N THR A 185 7.67 1.25 2.77
CA THR A 185 6.46 1.71 2.07
C THR A 185 6.72 1.80 0.56
N GLY A 186 5.83 1.18 -0.22
CA GLY A 186 5.97 1.09 -1.69
C GLY A 186 7.00 0.06 -2.20
N LEU A 187 7.79 -0.57 -1.32
CA LEU A 187 8.71 -1.65 -1.69
C LEU A 187 8.03 -3.02 -1.56
N GLU A 188 8.62 -4.02 -2.21
CA GLU A 188 8.08 -5.38 -2.24
C GLU A 188 9.23 -6.40 -2.22
N PHE A 189 9.04 -7.50 -1.49
CA PHE A 189 10.06 -8.52 -1.28
C PHE A 189 9.48 -9.92 -1.51
N PRO A 190 10.25 -10.85 -2.07
CA PRO A 190 9.80 -12.25 -2.23
C PRO A 190 9.62 -12.96 -0.88
N VAL A 191 10.41 -12.58 0.12
CA VAL A 191 10.40 -13.17 1.47
C VAL A 191 10.45 -12.05 2.50
N VAL A 192 9.54 -12.08 3.47
CA VAL A 192 9.46 -11.11 4.59
C VAL A 192 9.38 -11.86 5.90
N THR A 193 10.18 -11.45 6.88
CA THR A 193 10.01 -11.84 8.28
C THR A 193 9.59 -10.62 9.09
N ILE A 194 8.42 -10.69 9.70
CA ILE A 194 7.86 -9.67 10.58
C ILE A 194 8.17 -10.07 12.01
N VAL A 195 8.74 -9.17 12.79
CA VAL A 195 9.13 -9.43 14.18
C VAL A 195 8.44 -8.44 15.10
N SER A 196 7.80 -8.98 16.15
CA SER A 196 7.13 -8.22 17.21
C SER A 196 7.40 -8.86 18.58
N ALA A 197 7.59 -8.06 19.60
CA ALA A 197 7.62 -8.54 20.98
C ALA A 197 6.21 -8.80 21.52
N ALA A 198 5.21 -8.08 21.04
CA ALA A 198 3.82 -8.29 21.37
C ALA A 198 3.21 -9.47 20.58
N PRO A 199 2.16 -10.13 21.10
CA PRO A 199 1.46 -11.21 20.42
C PRO A 199 0.69 -10.70 19.18
N ILE A 200 0.37 -11.63 18.26
CA ILE A 200 -0.28 -11.25 16.99
C ILE A 200 -1.68 -10.68 17.20
N GLU A 201 -2.37 -11.08 18.24
CA GLU A 201 -3.69 -10.59 18.63
C GLU A 201 -3.69 -9.09 18.96
N GLU A 202 -2.57 -8.58 19.47
CA GLU A 202 -2.39 -7.15 19.78
C GLU A 202 -1.94 -6.34 18.56
N ILE A 203 -0.99 -6.87 17.79
CA ILE A 203 -0.40 -6.13 16.65
C ILE A 203 -1.21 -6.26 15.37
N GLY A 204 -2.01 -7.32 15.22
CA GLY A 204 -2.68 -7.67 13.97
C GLY A 204 -3.53 -6.55 13.39
N GLN A 205 -4.20 -5.76 14.23
CA GLN A 205 -5.04 -4.63 13.81
C GLN A 205 -4.24 -3.34 13.58
N SER A 206 -2.92 -3.36 13.81
CA SER A 206 -2.10 -2.16 13.65
C SER A 206 -1.75 -1.87 12.20
N THR A 207 -1.72 -0.58 11.86
CA THR A 207 -1.20 -0.08 10.58
C THR A 207 0.22 -0.59 10.29
N LEU A 208 1.06 -0.74 11.33
CA LEU A 208 2.43 -1.20 11.18
C LEU A 208 2.49 -2.66 10.73
N PHE A 209 1.63 -3.51 11.29
CA PHE A 209 1.51 -4.91 10.85
C PHE A 209 0.99 -5.00 9.42
N TYR A 210 -0.09 -4.28 9.09
CA TYR A 210 -0.62 -4.21 7.74
C TYR A 210 0.45 -3.77 6.73
N ASN A 211 1.18 -2.70 7.06
CA ASN A 211 2.26 -2.21 6.21
C ASN A 211 3.37 -3.25 6.01
N ALA A 212 3.73 -3.99 7.04
CA ALA A 212 4.76 -5.03 6.96
C ALA A 212 4.31 -6.24 6.14
N ILE A 213 3.13 -6.81 6.43
CA ILE A 213 2.67 -8.05 5.80
C ILE A 213 2.36 -7.87 4.31
N THR A 214 1.88 -6.68 3.91
CA THR A 214 1.59 -6.35 2.52
C THR A 214 2.84 -6.14 1.65
N ARG A 215 4.05 -6.16 2.25
CA ARG A 215 5.34 -6.11 1.51
C ARG A 215 5.73 -7.46 0.93
N SER A 216 5.14 -8.56 1.39
CA SER A 216 5.47 -9.90 0.89
C SER A 216 4.75 -10.22 -0.42
N LYS A 217 5.51 -10.83 -1.36
CA LYS A 217 4.97 -11.39 -2.60
C LYS A 217 4.82 -12.91 -2.57
N GLY A 218 5.40 -13.59 -1.58
CA GLY A 218 5.42 -15.05 -1.57
C GLY A 218 5.48 -15.65 -0.18
N LEU A 219 6.62 -15.52 0.49
CA LEU A 219 6.85 -16.17 1.78
C LEU A 219 6.78 -15.13 2.91
N THR A 220 5.92 -15.38 3.87
CA THR A 220 5.72 -14.52 5.04
C THR A 220 5.95 -15.31 6.32
N TYR A 221 6.84 -14.81 7.15
CA TYR A 221 7.11 -15.32 8.49
C TYR A 221 6.74 -14.26 9.51
N VAL A 222 5.96 -14.62 10.51
CA VAL A 222 5.62 -13.75 11.64
C VAL A 222 6.23 -14.37 12.89
N ARG A 223 7.09 -13.61 13.55
CA ARG A 223 7.76 -13.96 14.81
C ARG A 223 7.22 -13.00 15.86
N ALA A 224 6.23 -13.44 16.60
CA ALA A 224 5.50 -12.62 17.58
C ALA A 224 5.68 -13.13 18.99
N GLY A 225 5.49 -12.26 19.97
CA GLY A 225 5.41 -12.64 21.39
C GLY A 225 4.32 -13.70 21.65
N ALA A 226 4.33 -14.25 22.84
CA ALA A 226 3.33 -15.22 23.29
C ALA A 226 2.22 -14.52 24.06
#